data_5944091581abbaa2314ab61d0a6eca87
#
_entry.id   5944091581abbaa2314ab61d0a6eca87
#
_cell.length_a   1.000
_cell.length_b   1.000
_cell.length_c   1.000
_cell.angle_alpha   90.00
_cell.angle_beta   90.00
_cell.angle_gamma   90.00
#
_symmetry.space_group_name_H-M   'P 1'
#
loop_
_entity.id
_entity.type
_entity.pdbx_description
1 polymer ?
#
loop_
_entity_poly.entity_id
_entity_poly.type
_entity_poly.pdbx_seq_one_letter_code
_entity_poly.pdbx_strand_id
1 'polypeptide(L)'
;MKPIKIIRRPNWQRQIQENAYQADVLSDAKQKYWVEALPQPFAIQFDCNEETAIAQATESLWKMCVEFLNWFFTDLGDGDVDRRLAALQIRSEYWQAIKNSWDRTEPVEDLSLCTRFDLAVTAEGQIKLLEINGDTPLLGAETIYQWNWYVDYMHNHQRGQYPLPSDANQFNEFWDRIAGQWRRIVAGYDLRQHGISFLVDENLEEDLEMAMQLIQILQDDVDPNIYTQIVYLRGLKDERDREIQRGLGIDDDGYFVDHVNDRIPVLWKMYDWSDLQNDMANAGTTQALAERLETGEVKIIEPLWKQVLSNKGALAMMWEQFGRSDYGKYLLATYLDTDNSHESTKLLLGMHVRKPMLGLEGVATSIESGFGSLEQKESFGYGAEGFIIQAYIELPEAFGYYYAIGSWAIDGEAAGIIIRGDTSKITGRHCLIIPHIVSDNGLYIPA
;
A
#
# COMPACT_ATOMS: atom_id res chain seq x y z
N MET A 1 15.11 13.17 -11.73
CA MET A 1 14.67 13.53 -10.35
C MET A 1 15.69 14.48 -9.71
N LYS A 2 15.24 15.58 -9.14
CA LYS A 2 16.13 16.62 -8.58
C LYS A 2 15.59 17.08 -7.22
N PRO A 3 16.39 17.00 -6.13
CA PRO A 3 15.99 17.57 -4.86
C PRO A 3 16.03 19.11 -4.93
N ILE A 4 14.98 19.75 -4.41
CA ILE A 4 14.83 21.19 -4.36
C ILE A 4 14.50 21.64 -2.95
N LYS A 5 15.11 22.74 -2.51
CA LYS A 5 14.75 23.35 -1.22
C LYS A 5 13.39 24.04 -1.34
N ILE A 6 12.57 23.91 -0.31
CA ILE A 6 11.29 24.60 -0.23
C ILE A 6 11.25 25.49 1.02
N ILE A 7 10.36 26.45 1.03
CA ILE A 7 10.11 27.32 2.18
C ILE A 7 9.02 26.65 3.03
N ARG A 8 9.28 26.53 4.34
CA ARG A 8 8.27 26.02 5.28
C ARG A 8 7.04 26.92 5.26
N ARG A 9 5.85 26.32 5.08
CA ARG A 9 4.59 27.08 5.16
C ARG A 9 4.36 27.53 6.61
N PRO A 10 3.86 28.76 6.83
CA PRO A 10 3.39 29.16 8.16
C PRO A 10 2.18 28.29 8.57
N ASN A 11 2.15 27.84 9.81
CA ASN A 11 1.04 27.02 10.34
C ASN A 11 0.80 25.69 9.58
N TRP A 12 1.83 25.11 8.98
CA TRP A 12 1.72 23.85 8.23
C TRP A 12 1.13 22.70 9.08
N GLN A 13 1.44 22.64 10.37
CA GLN A 13 0.88 21.65 11.30
C GLN A 13 -0.64 21.76 11.38
N ARG A 14 -1.15 22.99 11.52
CA ARG A 14 -2.58 23.25 11.55
C ARG A 14 -3.25 22.89 10.22
N GLN A 15 -2.60 23.16 9.11
CA GLN A 15 -3.14 22.82 7.78
C GLN A 15 -3.23 21.31 7.57
N ILE A 16 -2.26 20.53 8.06
CA ILE A 16 -2.36 19.06 8.08
C ILE A 16 -3.49 18.61 9.01
N GLN A 17 -3.60 19.20 10.20
CA GLN A 17 -4.67 18.89 11.16
C GLN A 17 -6.07 19.25 10.64
N GLU A 18 -6.22 20.38 9.94
CA GLU A 18 -7.51 20.81 9.37
C GLU A 18 -7.96 19.91 8.20
N ASN A 19 -7.03 19.28 7.52
CA ASN A 19 -7.30 18.31 6.46
C ASN A 19 -7.48 16.88 6.99
N ALA A 20 -6.99 16.59 8.20
CA ALA A 20 -7.29 15.35 8.89
C ALA A 20 -8.72 15.42 9.47
N TYR A 21 -9.49 14.37 9.25
CA TYR A 21 -10.89 14.31 9.69
C TYR A 21 -11.08 14.50 11.21
N GLN A 22 -10.02 14.26 11.98
CA GLN A 22 -9.99 14.56 13.43
C GLN A 22 -8.82 15.51 13.72
N ALA A 23 -9.11 16.80 13.71
CA ALA A 23 -8.14 17.87 13.97
C ALA A 23 -7.38 17.76 15.31
N ASP A 24 -7.89 16.97 16.26
CA ASP A 24 -7.33 16.81 17.61
C ASP A 24 -6.36 15.63 17.75
N VAL A 25 -6.15 14.80 16.72
CA VAL A 25 -5.53 13.47 16.86
C VAL A 25 -4.15 13.35 16.20
N LEU A 26 -3.65 14.33 15.44
CA LEU A 26 -2.25 14.28 15.01
C LEU A 26 -1.34 14.47 16.23
N SER A 27 -0.90 13.36 16.79
CA SER A 27 0.11 13.36 17.87
C SER A 27 1.37 14.12 17.41
N ASP A 28 2.12 14.69 18.34
CA ASP A 28 3.44 15.30 18.08
C ASP A 28 4.37 14.36 17.29
N ALA A 29 4.13 13.06 17.33
CA ALA A 29 4.85 12.06 16.58
C ALA A 29 4.55 12.14 15.07
N LYS A 30 3.29 12.24 14.64
CA LYS A 30 2.91 12.32 13.21
C LYS A 30 3.40 13.61 12.53
N GLN A 31 3.45 14.71 13.24
CA GLN A 31 4.00 15.95 12.69
C GLN A 31 5.46 15.81 12.25
N LYS A 32 6.22 14.87 12.85
CA LYS A 32 7.64 14.62 12.51
C LYS A 32 7.83 13.90 11.18
N TYR A 33 6.80 13.27 10.63
CA TYR A 33 6.87 12.55 9.35
C TYR A 33 6.77 13.48 8.13
N TRP A 34 6.41 14.73 8.30
CA TRP A 34 6.35 15.70 7.23
C TRP A 34 7.67 16.42 7.05
N VAL A 35 8.10 16.56 5.81
CA VAL A 35 9.34 17.25 5.46
C VAL A 35 9.42 18.66 6.05
N GLU A 36 8.27 19.33 6.25
CA GLU A 36 8.19 20.67 6.83
C GLU A 36 8.57 20.71 8.31
N ALA A 37 8.66 19.57 9.00
CA ALA A 37 9.24 19.48 10.34
C ALA A 37 10.77 19.66 10.34
N LEU A 38 11.43 19.41 9.22
CA LEU A 38 12.88 19.53 9.10
C LEU A 38 13.34 21.00 9.19
N PRO A 39 14.54 21.26 9.71
CA PRO A 39 15.12 22.60 9.69
C PRO A 39 15.24 23.21 8.29
N GLN A 40 15.51 22.39 7.30
CA GLN A 40 15.59 22.74 5.89
C GLN A 40 14.70 21.79 5.08
N PRO A 41 13.42 22.12 4.88
CA PRO A 41 12.52 21.29 4.14
C PRO A 41 12.87 21.29 2.64
N PHE A 42 12.52 20.18 1.97
CA PHE A 42 12.80 19.97 0.56
C PHE A 42 11.67 19.20 -0.12
N ALA A 43 11.66 19.23 -1.44
CA ALA A 43 10.78 18.43 -2.28
C ALA A 43 11.60 17.75 -3.38
N ILE A 44 11.02 16.80 -4.08
CA ILE A 44 11.62 16.20 -5.27
C ILE A 44 10.92 16.75 -6.51
N GLN A 45 11.69 17.33 -7.40
CA GLN A 45 11.23 17.75 -8.72
C GLN A 45 11.48 16.64 -9.74
N PHE A 46 10.47 16.31 -10.50
CA PHE A 46 10.50 15.45 -11.69
C PHE A 46 10.35 16.33 -12.92
N ASP A 47 10.88 15.90 -14.04
CA ASP A 47 10.47 16.39 -15.35
C ASP A 47 9.29 15.55 -15.90
N CYS A 48 8.65 16.04 -16.99
CA CYS A 48 7.50 15.36 -17.59
C CYS A 48 7.85 13.96 -18.14
N ASN A 49 9.11 13.72 -18.55
CA ASN A 49 9.53 12.39 -19.02
C ASN A 49 9.67 11.41 -17.85
N GLU A 50 10.20 11.85 -16.72
CA GLU A 50 10.31 11.05 -15.49
C GLU A 50 8.94 10.69 -14.94
N GLU A 51 7.98 11.63 -14.91
CA GLU A 51 6.58 11.38 -14.57
C GLU A 51 5.97 10.32 -15.49
N THR A 52 6.07 10.53 -16.81
CA THR A 52 5.55 9.62 -17.82
C THR A 52 6.16 8.22 -17.67
N ALA A 53 7.46 8.12 -17.40
CA ALA A 53 8.13 6.84 -17.20
C ALA A 53 7.62 6.10 -15.97
N ILE A 54 7.35 6.80 -14.86
CA ILE A 54 6.78 6.21 -13.64
C ILE A 54 5.34 5.74 -13.90
N ALA A 55 4.52 6.56 -14.57
CA ALA A 55 3.15 6.18 -14.93
C ALA A 55 3.12 4.93 -15.80
N GLN A 56 3.92 4.88 -16.88
CA GLN A 56 4.05 3.70 -17.75
C GLN A 56 4.57 2.46 -17.02
N ALA A 57 5.50 2.62 -16.08
CA ALA A 57 5.99 1.52 -15.27
C ALA A 57 4.86 0.97 -14.37
N THR A 58 4.07 1.83 -13.74
CA THR A 58 2.95 1.47 -12.88
C THR A 58 1.89 0.68 -13.65
N GLU A 59 1.47 1.17 -14.81
CA GLU A 59 0.50 0.48 -15.67
C GLU A 59 1.04 -0.86 -16.21
N SER A 60 2.34 -0.90 -16.58
CA SER A 60 2.99 -2.14 -17.03
C SER A 60 3.07 -3.16 -15.90
N LEU A 61 3.39 -2.74 -14.68
CA LEU A 61 3.41 -3.59 -13.49
C LEU A 61 2.03 -4.11 -13.15
N TRP A 62 0.98 -3.29 -13.27
CA TRP A 62 -0.38 -3.77 -13.06
C TRP A 62 -0.78 -4.83 -14.10
N LYS A 63 -0.50 -4.60 -15.39
CA LYS A 63 -0.71 -5.61 -16.45
C LYS A 63 0.03 -6.90 -16.14
N MET A 64 1.28 -6.81 -15.71
CA MET A 64 2.07 -7.97 -15.28
C MET A 64 1.41 -8.69 -14.10
N CYS A 65 0.87 -7.97 -13.10
CA CYS A 65 0.15 -8.57 -11.98
C CYS A 65 -1.07 -9.36 -12.45
N VAL A 66 -1.85 -8.82 -13.39
CA VAL A 66 -3.01 -9.52 -13.96
C VAL A 66 -2.57 -10.77 -14.73
N GLU A 67 -1.54 -10.70 -15.57
CA GLU A 67 -0.97 -11.86 -16.27
C GLU A 67 -0.42 -12.90 -15.28
N PHE A 68 0.24 -12.45 -14.22
CA PHE A 68 0.73 -13.31 -13.16
C PHE A 68 -0.40 -14.03 -12.44
N LEU A 69 -1.47 -13.34 -12.06
CA LEU A 69 -2.61 -13.95 -11.37
C LEU A 69 -3.35 -14.93 -12.28
N ASN A 70 -3.50 -14.61 -13.57
CA ASN A 70 -4.04 -15.56 -14.56
C ASN A 70 -3.20 -16.84 -14.61
N TRP A 71 -1.85 -16.73 -14.68
CA TRP A 71 -0.98 -17.89 -14.59
C TRP A 71 -1.07 -18.59 -13.23
N PHE A 72 -1.09 -17.81 -12.14
CA PHE A 72 -1.08 -18.33 -10.76
C PHE A 72 -2.31 -19.19 -10.46
N PHE A 73 -3.49 -18.80 -10.94
CA PHE A 73 -4.76 -19.49 -10.74
C PHE A 73 -5.12 -20.48 -11.87
N THR A 74 -4.29 -20.58 -12.93
CA THR A 74 -4.47 -21.60 -13.95
C THR A 74 -3.85 -22.92 -13.48
N ASP A 75 -4.66 -23.98 -13.39
CA ASP A 75 -4.17 -25.33 -13.11
C ASP A 75 -3.73 -26.00 -14.41
N LEU A 76 -2.44 -26.21 -14.58
CA LEU A 76 -1.83 -26.90 -15.73
C LEU A 76 -1.56 -28.38 -15.44
N GLY A 77 -1.83 -28.83 -14.22
CA GLY A 77 -1.66 -30.20 -13.74
C GLY A 77 -2.21 -30.32 -12.31
N ASP A 78 -2.54 -31.53 -11.89
CA ASP A 78 -3.20 -31.78 -10.61
C ASP A 78 -2.56 -31.02 -9.43
N GLY A 79 -3.24 -29.96 -8.97
CA GLY A 79 -2.89 -29.21 -7.78
C GLY A 79 -1.77 -28.16 -7.95
N ASP A 80 -1.53 -27.64 -9.15
CA ASP A 80 -0.52 -26.58 -9.33
C ASP A 80 -0.84 -25.31 -8.54
N VAL A 81 -2.12 -24.89 -8.50
CA VAL A 81 -2.57 -23.73 -7.74
C VAL A 81 -2.35 -23.94 -6.24
N ASP A 82 -2.69 -25.13 -5.74
CA ASP A 82 -2.50 -25.47 -4.32
C ASP A 82 -1.01 -25.45 -3.92
N ARG A 83 -0.12 -25.94 -4.80
CA ARG A 83 1.34 -25.88 -4.56
C ARG A 83 1.84 -24.43 -4.52
N ARG A 84 1.32 -23.54 -5.38
CA ARG A 84 1.69 -22.12 -5.39
C ARG A 84 1.19 -21.41 -4.14
N LEU A 85 -0.05 -21.67 -3.71
CA LEU A 85 -0.60 -21.14 -2.46
C LEU A 85 0.18 -21.65 -1.25
N ALA A 86 0.53 -22.95 -1.20
CA ALA A 86 1.37 -23.52 -0.15
C ALA A 86 2.76 -22.90 -0.13
N ALA A 87 3.38 -22.63 -1.27
CA ALA A 87 4.70 -21.99 -1.35
C ALA A 87 4.68 -20.55 -0.81
N LEU A 88 3.54 -19.87 -0.87
CA LEU A 88 3.30 -18.56 -0.25
C LEU A 88 2.89 -18.66 1.22
N GLN A 89 2.87 -19.86 1.81
CA GLN A 89 2.47 -20.10 3.20
C GLN A 89 1.05 -19.61 3.52
N ILE A 90 0.17 -19.57 2.52
CA ILE A 90 -1.23 -19.21 2.69
C ILE A 90 -1.97 -20.40 3.31
N ARG A 91 -2.82 -20.12 4.28
CA ARG A 91 -3.58 -21.17 5.02
C ARG A 91 -4.52 -21.94 4.08
N SER A 92 -4.44 -23.27 4.13
CA SER A 92 -5.16 -24.16 3.23
C SER A 92 -6.69 -24.07 3.34
N GLU A 93 -7.20 -23.67 4.49
CA GLU A 93 -8.61 -23.49 4.75
C GLU A 93 -9.25 -22.41 3.87
N TYR A 94 -8.45 -21.46 3.36
CA TYR A 94 -8.91 -20.37 2.52
C TYR A 94 -8.59 -20.54 1.03
N TRP A 95 -7.89 -21.60 0.62
CA TRP A 95 -7.46 -21.75 -0.77
C TRP A 95 -8.62 -21.73 -1.78
N GLN A 96 -9.73 -22.42 -1.46
CA GLN A 96 -10.88 -22.41 -2.36
C GLN A 96 -11.53 -21.01 -2.42
N ALA A 97 -11.63 -20.33 -1.28
CA ALA A 97 -12.15 -18.97 -1.23
C ALA A 97 -11.29 -17.99 -2.07
N ILE A 98 -9.96 -18.13 -2.02
CA ILE A 98 -9.04 -17.31 -2.82
C ILE A 98 -9.21 -17.55 -4.32
N LYS A 99 -9.29 -18.83 -4.73
CA LYS A 99 -9.53 -19.21 -6.13
C LYS A 99 -10.87 -18.63 -6.63
N ASN A 100 -11.94 -18.84 -5.86
CA ASN A 100 -13.26 -18.33 -6.20
C ASN A 100 -13.29 -16.79 -6.23
N SER A 101 -12.54 -16.13 -5.35
CA SER A 101 -12.40 -14.67 -5.35
C SER A 101 -11.76 -14.17 -6.66
N TRP A 102 -10.73 -14.85 -7.18
CA TRP A 102 -10.15 -14.52 -8.48
C TRP A 102 -11.13 -14.79 -9.62
N ASP A 103 -11.82 -15.93 -9.63
CA ASP A 103 -12.78 -16.29 -10.66
C ASP A 103 -13.98 -15.33 -10.72
N ARG A 104 -14.36 -14.72 -9.58
CA ARG A 104 -15.40 -13.69 -9.50
C ARG A 104 -14.94 -12.28 -9.91
N THR A 105 -13.67 -12.07 -10.19
CA THR A 105 -13.20 -10.75 -10.64
C THR A 105 -13.78 -10.33 -11.99
N GLU A 106 -14.17 -11.29 -12.82
CA GLU A 106 -14.88 -11.08 -14.08
C GLU A 106 -16.29 -11.70 -14.02
N PRO A 107 -17.39 -10.98 -14.25
CA PRO A 107 -17.43 -9.62 -14.82
C PRO A 107 -17.53 -8.48 -13.80
N VAL A 108 -17.76 -8.63 -12.48
CA VAL A 108 -17.84 -7.46 -11.56
C VAL A 108 -18.08 -7.84 -10.07
N GLU A 109 -17.61 -8.96 -9.55
CA GLU A 109 -18.04 -9.35 -8.19
C GLU A 109 -16.98 -9.11 -7.08
N ASP A 110 -15.69 -9.35 -7.31
CA ASP A 110 -14.66 -9.14 -6.28
C ASP A 110 -13.74 -7.96 -6.68
N LEU A 111 -14.26 -6.74 -6.47
CA LEU A 111 -13.63 -5.49 -6.91
C LEU A 111 -12.52 -5.05 -5.98
N SER A 112 -11.41 -4.59 -6.58
CA SER A 112 -10.31 -3.93 -5.89
C SER A 112 -10.49 -2.41 -5.92
N LEU A 113 -10.10 -1.73 -4.86
CA LEU A 113 -10.11 -0.27 -4.80
C LEU A 113 -8.79 0.31 -5.35
N CYS A 114 -7.64 -0.12 -4.81
CA CYS A 114 -6.33 0.40 -5.23
C CYS A 114 -5.19 -0.57 -4.89
N THR A 115 -4.03 -0.32 -5.50
CA THR A 115 -2.76 -0.99 -5.23
C THR A 115 -1.66 0.05 -5.20
N ARG A 116 -0.65 -0.09 -4.33
CA ARG A 116 0.55 0.72 -4.35
C ARG A 116 1.77 -0.13 -4.68
N PHE A 117 2.50 0.26 -5.72
CA PHE A 117 3.81 -0.29 -6.04
C PHE A 117 4.89 0.54 -5.38
N ASP A 118 5.74 -0.06 -4.58
CA ASP A 118 6.91 0.63 -4.04
C ASP A 118 8.08 0.42 -4.99
N LEU A 119 8.58 1.55 -5.51
CA LEU A 119 9.56 1.60 -6.60
C LEU A 119 10.87 2.24 -6.13
N ALA A 120 11.99 1.70 -6.60
CA ALA A 120 13.26 2.41 -6.64
C ALA A 120 13.43 3.05 -8.03
N VAL A 121 13.76 4.34 -8.06
CA VAL A 121 14.14 5.03 -9.30
C VAL A 121 15.57 5.50 -9.14
N THR A 122 16.50 4.89 -9.89
CA THR A 122 17.93 5.22 -9.77
C THR A 122 18.27 6.56 -10.42
N ALA A 123 19.45 7.07 -10.13
CA ALA A 123 19.96 8.30 -10.74
C ALA A 123 20.04 8.22 -12.29
N GLU A 124 20.21 7.01 -12.84
CA GLU A 124 20.23 6.74 -14.27
C GLU A 124 18.82 6.57 -14.87
N GLY A 125 17.75 6.75 -14.06
CA GLY A 125 16.37 6.63 -14.50
C GLY A 125 15.85 5.19 -14.61
N GLN A 126 16.55 4.20 -14.04
CA GLN A 126 16.02 2.84 -13.96
C GLN A 126 14.92 2.76 -12.91
N ILE A 127 13.78 2.18 -13.27
CA ILE A 127 12.65 1.97 -12.37
C ILE A 127 12.60 0.48 -12.00
N LYS A 128 12.61 0.19 -10.70
CA LYS A 128 12.60 -1.18 -10.18
C LYS A 128 11.56 -1.36 -9.09
N LEU A 129 10.79 -2.44 -9.19
CA LEU A 129 9.80 -2.84 -8.20
C LEU A 129 10.49 -3.42 -6.97
N LEU A 130 10.18 -2.85 -5.81
CA LEU A 130 10.66 -3.31 -4.50
C LEU A 130 9.64 -4.24 -3.83
N GLU A 131 8.36 -3.86 -3.86
CA GLU A 131 7.24 -4.63 -3.30
C GLU A 131 5.90 -4.17 -3.86
N ILE A 132 4.86 -4.98 -3.64
CA ILE A 132 3.47 -4.71 -4.04
C ILE A 132 2.62 -4.65 -2.77
N ASN A 133 2.02 -3.50 -2.52
CA ASN A 133 1.04 -3.31 -1.46
C ASN A 133 -0.36 -3.44 -2.07
N GLY A 134 -0.86 -4.67 -2.13
CA GLY A 134 -2.13 -5.00 -2.78
C GLY A 134 -3.28 -5.13 -1.80
N ASP A 135 -3.03 -5.67 -0.60
CA ASP A 135 -4.05 -5.99 0.38
C ASP A 135 -4.39 -4.81 1.29
N THR A 136 -3.39 -4.15 1.84
CA THR A 136 -3.54 -3.03 2.77
C THR A 136 -2.65 -1.84 2.34
N PRO A 137 -2.97 -1.18 1.20
CA PRO A 137 -2.14 -0.09 0.68
C PRO A 137 -2.38 1.21 1.46
N LEU A 138 -1.61 1.43 2.53
CA LEU A 138 -1.57 2.69 3.30
C LEU A 138 -0.99 3.86 2.50
N LEU A 139 -1.06 5.07 3.06
CA LEU A 139 -0.54 6.36 2.57
C LEU A 139 -1.45 7.08 1.56
N GLY A 140 -2.71 6.69 1.42
CA GLY A 140 -3.67 7.44 0.61
C GLY A 140 -4.00 8.80 1.22
N ALA A 141 -4.13 8.88 2.55
CA ALA A 141 -4.35 10.13 3.26
C ALA A 141 -3.18 11.11 3.05
N GLU A 142 -1.95 10.63 3.18
CA GLU A 142 -0.74 11.43 2.94
C GLU A 142 -0.62 11.85 1.47
N THR A 143 -1.08 11.04 0.53
CA THR A 143 -1.15 11.40 -0.89
C THR A 143 -2.10 12.58 -1.11
N ILE A 144 -3.25 12.59 -0.43
CA ILE A 144 -4.20 13.72 -0.46
C ILE A 144 -3.57 14.96 0.20
N TYR A 145 -2.89 14.79 1.34
CA TYR A 145 -2.23 15.92 2.02
C TYR A 145 -1.10 16.52 1.18
N GLN A 146 -0.37 15.74 0.38
CA GLN A 146 0.60 16.26 -0.58
C GLN A 146 -0.07 17.13 -1.64
N TRP A 147 -1.25 16.75 -2.12
CA TRP A 147 -2.03 17.58 -3.05
C TRP A 147 -2.41 18.92 -2.40
N ASN A 148 -2.92 18.88 -1.17
CA ASN A 148 -3.26 20.10 -0.43
C ASN A 148 -2.03 20.98 -0.16
N TRP A 149 -0.86 20.37 0.12
CA TRP A 149 0.42 21.08 0.19
C TRP A 149 0.73 21.79 -1.13
N TYR A 150 0.61 21.09 -2.26
CA TYR A 150 0.90 21.64 -3.57
C TYR A 150 -0.03 22.81 -3.91
N VAL A 151 -1.33 22.66 -3.72
CA VAL A 151 -2.33 23.71 -3.98
C VAL A 151 -2.06 24.97 -3.15
N ASP A 152 -1.79 24.81 -1.85
CA ASP A 152 -1.45 25.93 -0.97
C ASP A 152 -0.13 26.60 -1.38
N TYR A 153 0.86 25.80 -1.72
CA TYR A 153 2.16 26.29 -2.14
C TYR A 153 2.06 27.06 -3.46
N MET A 154 1.29 26.57 -4.45
CA MET A 154 1.03 27.25 -5.71
C MET A 154 0.25 28.55 -5.51
N HIS A 155 -0.75 28.57 -4.62
CA HIS A 155 -1.51 29.76 -4.30
C HIS A 155 -0.60 30.87 -3.74
N ASN A 156 0.33 30.53 -2.85
CA ASN A 156 1.29 31.48 -2.28
C ASN A 156 2.40 31.86 -3.28
N HIS A 157 2.78 30.95 -4.19
CA HIS A 157 3.70 31.25 -5.29
C HIS A 157 3.15 32.34 -6.21
N GLN A 158 1.88 32.25 -6.61
CA GLN A 158 1.22 33.27 -7.42
C GLN A 158 1.22 34.65 -6.74
N ARG A 159 1.33 34.68 -5.42
CA ARG A 159 1.51 35.91 -4.63
C ARG A 159 2.98 36.33 -4.45
N GLY A 160 3.92 35.61 -5.08
CA GLY A 160 5.37 35.87 -4.97
C GLY A 160 6.00 35.47 -3.63
N GLN A 161 5.32 34.62 -2.86
CA GLN A 161 5.82 34.20 -1.53
C GLN A 161 6.72 32.96 -1.60
N TYR A 162 6.43 32.00 -2.51
CA TYR A 162 7.18 30.76 -2.63
C TYR A 162 7.73 30.54 -4.04
N PRO A 163 9.01 30.18 -4.18
CA PRO A 163 9.60 29.93 -5.48
C PRO A 163 9.21 28.53 -5.99
N LEU A 164 8.38 28.48 -7.01
CA LEU A 164 8.15 27.27 -7.83
C LEU A 164 8.30 27.65 -9.30
N PRO A 165 8.60 26.70 -10.19
CA PRO A 165 8.51 26.88 -11.63
C PRO A 165 7.08 27.29 -12.05
N SER A 166 6.95 28.11 -13.08
CA SER A 166 5.65 28.58 -13.54
C SER A 166 4.77 27.49 -14.16
N ASP A 167 5.37 26.38 -14.60
CA ASP A 167 4.75 25.20 -15.15
C ASP A 167 4.61 24.06 -14.12
N ALA A 168 4.92 24.34 -12.83
CA ALA A 168 4.85 23.31 -11.80
C ALA A 168 3.45 22.69 -11.70
N ASN A 169 3.42 21.37 -11.64
CA ASN A 169 2.25 20.54 -11.41
C ASN A 169 2.60 19.46 -10.38
N GLN A 170 1.67 18.59 -10.03
CA GLN A 170 1.90 17.42 -9.19
C GLN A 170 1.27 16.20 -9.84
N PHE A 171 1.99 15.09 -9.91
CA PHE A 171 1.44 13.81 -10.36
C PHE A 171 0.60 13.20 -9.23
N ASN A 172 -0.66 13.62 -9.16
CA ASN A 172 -1.57 13.22 -8.10
C ASN A 172 -3.03 13.30 -8.56
N GLU A 173 -3.52 12.22 -9.15
CA GLU A 173 -4.92 12.01 -9.52
C GLU A 173 -5.64 11.07 -8.54
N PHE A 174 -5.03 10.80 -7.38
CA PHE A 174 -5.50 9.78 -6.43
C PHE A 174 -6.97 9.97 -6.04
N TRP A 175 -7.36 11.18 -5.67
CA TRP A 175 -8.74 11.49 -5.27
C TRP A 175 -9.75 11.16 -6.37
N ASP A 176 -9.53 11.67 -7.57
CA ASP A 176 -10.45 11.49 -8.71
C ASP A 176 -10.55 10.03 -9.15
N ARG A 177 -9.42 9.31 -9.14
CA ARG A 177 -9.36 7.89 -9.49
C ARG A 177 -10.05 7.02 -8.45
N ILE A 178 -9.87 7.29 -7.17
CA ILE A 178 -10.60 6.60 -6.09
C ILE A 178 -12.11 6.88 -6.21
N ALA A 179 -12.52 8.12 -6.47
CA ALA A 179 -13.93 8.44 -6.70
C ALA A 179 -14.51 7.67 -7.89
N GLY A 180 -13.74 7.53 -8.98
CA GLY A 180 -14.09 6.70 -10.12
C GLY A 180 -14.31 5.23 -9.74
N GLN A 181 -13.38 4.66 -8.99
CA GLN A 181 -13.46 3.26 -8.55
C GLN A 181 -14.58 3.04 -7.53
N TRP A 182 -14.82 3.99 -6.62
CA TRP A 182 -15.99 3.94 -5.73
C TRP A 182 -17.30 3.87 -6.50
N ARG A 183 -17.47 4.61 -7.61
CA ARG A 183 -18.70 4.52 -8.43
C ARG A 183 -18.95 3.10 -8.95
N ARG A 184 -17.88 2.39 -9.34
CA ARG A 184 -17.98 0.97 -9.77
C ARG A 184 -18.34 0.06 -8.60
N ILE A 185 -17.70 0.23 -7.44
CA ILE A 185 -17.95 -0.57 -6.24
C ILE A 185 -19.38 -0.33 -5.72
N VAL A 186 -19.84 0.91 -5.68
CA VAL A 186 -21.22 1.26 -5.30
C VAL A 186 -22.24 0.51 -6.15
N ALA A 187 -22.01 0.43 -7.47
CA ALA A 187 -22.89 -0.29 -8.38
C ALA A 187 -22.74 -1.81 -8.25
N GLY A 188 -21.51 -2.31 -8.13
CA GLY A 188 -21.24 -3.76 -8.09
C GLY A 188 -21.66 -4.42 -6.78
N TYR A 189 -21.55 -3.72 -5.65
CA TYR A 189 -21.88 -4.24 -4.31
C TYR A 189 -23.21 -3.69 -3.76
N ASP A 190 -23.94 -2.92 -4.54
CA ASP A 190 -25.20 -2.28 -4.14
C ASP A 190 -25.09 -1.53 -2.78
N LEU A 191 -24.05 -0.68 -2.66
CA LEU A 191 -23.80 0.03 -1.40
C LEU A 191 -24.93 0.96 -0.97
N ARG A 192 -25.84 1.35 -1.89
CA ARG A 192 -27.04 2.13 -1.55
C ARG A 192 -28.00 1.34 -0.67
N GLN A 193 -28.05 0.03 -0.85
CA GLN A 193 -28.88 -0.86 -0.04
C GLN A 193 -28.14 -1.37 1.20
N HIS A 194 -26.87 -1.73 1.05
CA HIS A 194 -26.13 -2.46 2.07
C HIS A 194 -25.26 -1.59 2.96
N GLY A 195 -24.88 -0.37 2.51
CA GLY A 195 -23.86 0.41 3.17
C GLY A 195 -22.47 -0.26 3.07
N ILE A 196 -21.50 0.29 3.80
CA ILE A 196 -20.15 -0.25 3.91
C ILE A 196 -19.58 0.03 5.28
N SER A 197 -18.92 -0.96 5.86
CA SER A 197 -18.17 -0.83 7.12
C SER A 197 -16.68 -0.75 6.83
N PHE A 198 -15.95 0.07 7.61
CA PHE A 198 -14.53 0.27 7.50
C PHE A 198 -13.84 -0.29 8.76
N LEU A 199 -13.12 -1.40 8.59
CA LEU A 199 -12.36 -2.04 9.67
C LEU A 199 -11.00 -1.38 9.83
N VAL A 200 -10.72 -0.91 11.04
CA VAL A 200 -9.46 -0.27 11.44
C VAL A 200 -8.94 -0.87 12.75
N ASP A 201 -7.62 -0.88 12.94
CA ASP A 201 -7.05 -1.14 14.26
C ASP A 201 -7.15 0.14 15.10
N GLU A 202 -7.78 0.05 16.26
CA GLU A 202 -8.00 1.17 17.19
C GLU A 202 -6.70 1.79 17.72
N ASN A 203 -5.58 1.11 17.55
CA ASN A 203 -4.26 1.59 17.98
C ASN A 203 -3.44 2.22 16.84
N LEU A 204 -3.96 2.18 15.59
CA LEU A 204 -3.31 2.69 14.40
C LEU A 204 -4.08 3.89 13.85
N GLU A 205 -3.59 5.09 14.15
CA GLU A 205 -4.23 6.33 13.69
C GLU A 205 -4.24 6.44 12.16
N GLU A 206 -3.22 5.90 11.48
CA GLU A 206 -3.12 5.90 10.02
C GLU A 206 -4.22 5.08 9.33
N ASP A 207 -4.68 3.99 9.96
CA ASP A 207 -5.79 3.20 9.45
C ASP A 207 -7.09 4.01 9.47
N LEU A 208 -7.35 4.67 10.60
CA LEU A 208 -8.52 5.52 10.76
C LEU A 208 -8.49 6.70 9.78
N GLU A 209 -7.35 7.35 9.61
CA GLU A 209 -7.21 8.45 8.65
C GLU A 209 -7.47 8.00 7.22
N MET A 210 -6.90 6.85 6.81
CA MET A 210 -7.16 6.29 5.49
C MET A 210 -8.64 5.99 5.30
N ALA A 211 -9.29 5.33 6.27
CA ALA A 211 -10.73 5.06 6.24
C ALA A 211 -11.56 6.34 6.09
N MET A 212 -11.26 7.36 6.89
CA MET A 212 -12.00 8.62 6.87
C MET A 212 -11.84 9.38 5.56
N GLN A 213 -10.65 9.39 4.94
CA GLN A 213 -10.44 9.98 3.62
C GLN A 213 -11.23 9.23 2.54
N LEU A 214 -11.25 7.89 2.58
CA LEU A 214 -12.02 7.08 1.64
C LEU A 214 -13.53 7.30 1.81
N ILE A 215 -14.03 7.43 3.05
CA ILE A 215 -15.42 7.79 3.35
C ILE A 215 -15.73 9.18 2.79
N GLN A 216 -14.84 10.14 2.98
CA GLN A 216 -15.03 11.48 2.47
C GLN A 216 -15.15 11.50 0.94
N ILE A 217 -14.25 10.83 0.22
CA ILE A 217 -14.33 10.70 -1.24
C ILE A 217 -15.67 10.07 -1.66
N LEU A 218 -16.07 8.99 -0.98
CA LEU A 218 -17.31 8.29 -1.27
C LEU A 218 -18.54 9.19 -1.09
N GLN A 219 -18.57 9.98 -0.01
CA GLN A 219 -19.73 10.83 0.31
C GLN A 219 -19.73 12.15 -0.46
N ASP A 220 -18.58 12.79 -0.68
CA ASP A 220 -18.50 14.09 -1.34
C ASP A 220 -18.65 13.99 -2.87
N ASP A 221 -18.04 12.96 -3.49
CA ASP A 221 -17.94 12.88 -4.94
C ASP A 221 -18.73 11.73 -5.60
N VAL A 222 -19.31 10.83 -4.79
CA VAL A 222 -20.06 9.69 -5.35
C VAL A 222 -21.51 9.69 -4.89
N ASP A 223 -21.79 9.48 -3.61
CA ASP A 223 -23.17 9.49 -3.09
C ASP A 223 -23.19 9.76 -1.57
N PRO A 224 -23.67 10.94 -1.11
CA PRO A 224 -23.71 11.29 0.30
C PRO A 224 -24.70 10.47 1.13
N ASN A 225 -25.55 9.66 0.51
CA ASN A 225 -26.59 8.88 1.19
C ASN A 225 -26.12 7.45 1.50
N ILE A 226 -24.92 7.04 1.08
CA ILE A 226 -24.39 5.72 1.41
C ILE A 226 -24.09 5.68 2.90
N TYR A 227 -24.68 4.69 3.59
CA TYR A 227 -24.37 4.45 4.99
C TYR A 227 -22.93 3.95 5.14
N THR A 228 -22.18 4.59 5.99
CA THR A 228 -20.80 4.23 6.34
C THR A 228 -20.65 4.14 7.86
N GLN A 229 -19.85 3.19 8.33
CA GLN A 229 -19.49 3.10 9.76
C GLN A 229 -18.02 2.65 9.92
N ILE A 230 -17.40 3.11 11.00
CA ILE A 230 -16.12 2.58 11.45
C ILE A 230 -16.36 1.39 12.37
N VAL A 231 -15.65 0.31 12.12
CA VAL A 231 -15.62 -0.88 12.98
C VAL A 231 -14.20 -1.05 13.49
N TYR A 232 -14.03 -1.14 14.78
CA TYR A 232 -12.72 -1.35 15.41
C TYR A 232 -12.41 -2.83 15.51
N LEU A 233 -11.16 -3.20 15.29
CA LEU A 233 -10.74 -4.59 15.28
C LEU A 233 -11.00 -5.29 16.63
N ARG A 234 -10.53 -4.69 17.71
CA ARG A 234 -10.67 -5.24 19.07
C ARG A 234 -11.67 -4.46 19.93
N GLY A 235 -12.21 -3.34 19.40
CA GLY A 235 -13.14 -2.47 20.08
C GLY A 235 -12.46 -1.35 20.89
N LEU A 236 -13.29 -0.51 21.47
CA LEU A 236 -12.82 0.64 22.25
C LEU A 236 -12.96 0.38 23.74
N LYS A 237 -11.97 0.84 24.50
CA LYS A 237 -11.95 0.81 25.96
C LYS A 237 -11.74 2.21 26.52
N ASP A 238 -12.26 2.46 27.73
CA ASP A 238 -12.01 3.70 28.46
C ASP A 238 -10.64 3.68 29.17
N GLU A 239 -10.28 4.81 29.80
CA GLU A 239 -9.04 4.97 30.58
C GLU A 239 -8.89 3.96 31.73
N ARG A 240 -9.95 3.24 32.09
CA ARG A 240 -9.98 2.21 33.14
C ARG A 240 -10.05 0.78 32.55
N ASP A 241 -9.71 0.61 31.26
CA ASP A 241 -9.76 -0.66 30.51
C ASP A 241 -11.16 -1.31 30.46
N ARG A 242 -12.23 -0.52 30.63
CA ARG A 242 -13.61 -1.02 30.49
C ARG A 242 -14.05 -0.86 29.03
N GLU A 243 -14.65 -1.91 28.48
CA GLU A 243 -15.19 -1.90 27.13
C GLU A 243 -16.27 -0.80 26.99
N ILE A 244 -16.06 0.10 26.03
CA ILE A 244 -17.01 1.13 25.61
C ILE A 244 -17.77 0.64 24.37
N GLN A 245 -17.04 0.01 23.44
CA GLN A 245 -17.56 -0.52 22.20
C GLN A 245 -16.86 -1.84 21.90
N ARG A 246 -17.64 -2.88 21.59
CA ARG A 246 -17.13 -4.16 21.17
C ARG A 246 -16.47 -4.06 19.80
N GLY A 247 -15.45 -4.87 19.55
CA GLY A 247 -14.79 -4.98 18.26
C GLY A 247 -15.55 -5.83 17.24
N LEU A 248 -14.90 -6.02 16.07
CA LEU A 248 -15.37 -6.91 15.03
C LEU A 248 -15.62 -8.31 15.59
N GLY A 249 -16.78 -8.87 15.27
CA GLY A 249 -17.13 -10.24 15.59
C GLY A 249 -17.38 -11.10 14.34
N ILE A 250 -17.56 -12.39 14.56
CA ILE A 250 -18.07 -13.32 13.55
C ILE A 250 -19.19 -14.11 14.21
N ASP A 251 -20.35 -14.23 13.54
CA ASP A 251 -21.46 -15.01 14.03
C ASP A 251 -21.28 -16.51 13.73
N ASP A 252 -22.17 -17.35 14.28
CA ASP A 252 -22.10 -18.81 14.11
C ASP A 252 -22.24 -19.26 12.65
N ASP A 253 -22.80 -18.42 11.79
CA ASP A 253 -22.94 -18.66 10.35
C ASP A 253 -21.72 -18.18 9.53
N GLY A 254 -20.74 -17.52 10.16
CA GLY A 254 -19.49 -17.06 9.52
C GLY A 254 -19.56 -15.66 8.91
N TYR A 255 -20.59 -14.87 9.23
CA TYR A 255 -20.64 -13.47 8.79
C TYR A 255 -19.92 -12.56 9.78
N PHE A 256 -19.24 -11.54 9.26
CA PHE A 256 -18.77 -10.46 10.11
C PHE A 256 -19.95 -9.73 10.74
N VAL A 257 -19.81 -9.36 12.01
CA VAL A 257 -20.79 -8.58 12.76
C VAL A 257 -20.12 -7.41 13.47
N ASP A 258 -20.85 -6.32 13.57
CA ASP A 258 -20.44 -5.10 14.27
C ASP A 258 -20.65 -5.20 15.80
N HIS A 259 -20.45 -4.08 16.49
CA HIS A 259 -20.54 -3.98 17.94
C HIS A 259 -21.94 -4.26 18.54
N VAL A 260 -23.00 -4.17 17.72
CA VAL A 260 -24.38 -4.50 18.13
C VAL A 260 -24.86 -5.86 17.58
N ASN A 261 -23.98 -6.63 16.96
CA ASN A 261 -24.17 -7.92 16.28
C ASN A 261 -25.01 -7.82 14.99
N ASP A 262 -25.03 -6.68 14.33
CA ASP A 262 -25.59 -6.59 12.99
C ASP A 262 -24.57 -7.11 11.96
N ARG A 263 -25.06 -7.91 10.99
CA ARG A 263 -24.21 -8.48 9.94
C ARG A 263 -23.68 -7.39 9.01
N ILE A 264 -22.38 -7.50 8.67
CA ILE A 264 -21.68 -6.60 7.78
C ILE A 264 -21.62 -7.25 6.38
N PRO A 265 -22.41 -6.79 5.41
CA PRO A 265 -22.43 -7.37 4.06
C PRO A 265 -21.24 -6.92 3.21
N VAL A 266 -20.72 -5.69 3.43
CA VAL A 266 -19.58 -5.13 2.71
C VAL A 266 -18.60 -4.54 3.70
N LEU A 267 -17.35 -5.01 3.67
CA LEU A 267 -16.29 -4.61 4.57
C LEU A 267 -15.08 -4.10 3.78
N TRP A 268 -14.68 -2.84 3.97
CA TRP A 268 -13.33 -2.39 3.67
C TRP A 268 -12.45 -2.63 4.89
N LYS A 269 -11.21 -3.10 4.70
CA LYS A 269 -10.29 -3.41 5.80
C LYS A 269 -8.90 -2.84 5.57
N MET A 270 -8.28 -2.37 6.65
CA MET A 270 -6.85 -2.07 6.70
C MET A 270 -6.07 -3.08 7.55
N TYR A 271 -6.66 -4.21 7.87
CA TYR A 271 -6.06 -5.32 8.59
C TYR A 271 -5.66 -6.44 7.61
N ASP A 272 -4.39 -6.84 7.62
CA ASP A 272 -3.84 -7.81 6.67
C ASP A 272 -4.60 -9.15 6.68
N TRP A 273 -4.76 -9.76 5.50
CA TRP A 273 -5.48 -11.03 5.38
C TRP A 273 -4.85 -12.14 6.19
N SER A 274 -3.52 -12.22 6.28
CA SER A 274 -2.85 -13.28 7.04
C SER A 274 -3.07 -13.14 8.54
N ASP A 275 -3.06 -11.92 9.05
CA ASP A 275 -3.35 -11.63 10.45
C ASP A 275 -4.83 -11.88 10.79
N LEU A 276 -5.75 -11.45 9.93
CA LEU A 276 -7.17 -11.73 10.09
C LEU A 276 -7.45 -13.24 10.10
N GLN A 277 -6.85 -14.01 9.19
CA GLN A 277 -6.98 -15.46 9.14
C GLN A 277 -6.40 -16.14 10.39
N ASN A 278 -5.31 -15.63 10.93
CA ASN A 278 -4.72 -16.14 12.18
C ASN A 278 -5.63 -15.85 13.39
N ASP A 279 -6.19 -14.65 13.47
CA ASP A 279 -7.15 -14.29 14.54
C ASP A 279 -8.40 -15.17 14.47
N MET A 280 -8.92 -15.46 13.28
CA MET A 280 -10.06 -16.37 13.08
C MET A 280 -9.72 -17.81 13.48
N ALA A 281 -8.50 -18.25 13.23
CA ALA A 281 -8.05 -19.56 13.68
C ALA A 281 -7.97 -19.66 15.22
N ASN A 282 -7.46 -18.62 15.86
CA ASN A 282 -7.42 -18.53 17.31
C ASN A 282 -8.82 -18.48 17.93
N ALA A 283 -9.78 -17.84 17.26
CA ALA A 283 -11.19 -17.77 17.68
C ALA A 283 -12.01 -19.05 17.36
N GLY A 284 -11.48 -19.95 16.53
CA GLY A 284 -12.18 -21.17 16.12
C GLY A 284 -13.28 -20.94 15.06
N THR A 285 -13.25 -19.81 14.36
CA THR A 285 -14.27 -19.41 13.37
C THR A 285 -13.80 -19.56 11.91
N THR A 286 -12.62 -20.10 11.68
CA THR A 286 -11.98 -20.24 10.36
C THR A 286 -12.89 -20.87 9.31
N GLN A 287 -13.49 -22.03 9.65
CA GLN A 287 -14.29 -22.80 8.68
C GLN A 287 -15.54 -22.03 8.22
N ALA A 288 -16.27 -21.44 9.16
CA ALA A 288 -17.49 -20.70 8.88
C ALA A 288 -17.19 -19.46 8.01
N LEU A 289 -16.14 -18.70 8.35
CA LEU A 289 -15.72 -17.56 7.54
C LEU A 289 -15.25 -17.99 6.14
N ALA A 290 -14.42 -19.03 6.04
CA ALA A 290 -13.93 -19.52 4.76
C ALA A 290 -15.10 -19.88 3.80
N GLU A 291 -16.15 -20.53 4.31
CA GLU A 291 -17.36 -20.86 3.53
C GLU A 291 -18.08 -19.60 3.02
N ARG A 292 -18.20 -18.53 3.82
CA ARG A 292 -18.82 -17.27 3.38
C ARG A 292 -17.97 -16.54 2.33
N LEU A 293 -16.66 -16.54 2.49
CA LEU A 293 -15.73 -15.98 1.50
C LEU A 293 -15.74 -16.81 0.20
N GLU A 294 -15.83 -18.13 0.31
CA GLU A 294 -15.93 -19.04 -0.84
C GLU A 294 -17.17 -18.76 -1.69
N THR A 295 -18.33 -18.56 -1.06
CA THR A 295 -19.58 -18.25 -1.76
C THR A 295 -19.66 -16.79 -2.24
N GLY A 296 -18.84 -15.89 -1.70
CA GLY A 296 -18.89 -14.46 -2.00
C GLY A 296 -20.08 -13.73 -1.38
N GLU A 297 -20.72 -14.32 -0.35
CA GLU A 297 -21.82 -13.69 0.37
C GLU A 297 -21.35 -12.50 1.24
N VAL A 298 -20.10 -12.49 1.64
CA VAL A 298 -19.45 -11.34 2.26
C VAL A 298 -18.52 -10.68 1.23
N LYS A 299 -18.72 -9.41 0.97
CA LYS A 299 -17.87 -8.62 0.06
C LYS A 299 -16.80 -7.89 0.84
N ILE A 300 -15.55 -8.06 0.44
CA ILE A 300 -14.40 -7.42 1.11
C ILE A 300 -13.55 -6.64 0.11
N ILE A 301 -13.11 -5.47 0.53
CA ILE A 301 -12.21 -4.56 -0.16
C ILE A 301 -10.96 -4.39 0.73
N GLU A 302 -9.79 -4.73 0.34
CA GLU A 302 -9.38 -5.37 -0.91
C GLU A 302 -9.75 -6.86 -0.95
N PRO A 303 -10.06 -7.41 -2.12
CA PRO A 303 -10.53 -8.78 -2.24
C PRO A 303 -9.47 -9.82 -1.88
N LEU A 304 -9.93 -11.03 -1.54
CA LEU A 304 -9.08 -12.08 -0.97
C LEU A 304 -7.92 -12.52 -1.91
N TRP A 305 -8.10 -12.48 -3.22
CA TRP A 305 -7.04 -12.81 -4.17
C TRP A 305 -5.83 -11.86 -4.10
N LYS A 306 -6.01 -10.65 -3.58
CA LYS A 306 -4.91 -9.70 -3.40
C LYS A 306 -3.88 -10.11 -2.34
N GLN A 307 -4.24 -11.03 -1.46
CA GLN A 307 -3.29 -11.66 -0.54
C GLN A 307 -2.09 -12.26 -1.28
N VAL A 308 -2.31 -12.80 -2.48
CA VAL A 308 -1.23 -13.33 -3.33
C VAL A 308 -0.24 -12.24 -3.74
N LEU A 309 -0.74 -11.06 -4.13
CA LEU A 309 0.13 -9.94 -4.57
C LEU A 309 0.90 -9.31 -3.41
N SER A 310 0.30 -9.23 -2.23
CA SER A 310 0.93 -8.63 -1.05
C SER A 310 2.00 -9.52 -0.43
N ASN A 311 1.98 -10.83 -0.73
CA ASN A 311 3.00 -11.76 -0.29
C ASN A 311 4.28 -11.58 -1.12
N LYS A 312 5.40 -11.21 -0.47
CA LYS A 312 6.67 -10.97 -1.16
C LYS A 312 7.23 -12.23 -1.86
N GLY A 313 6.79 -13.44 -1.45
CA GLY A 313 7.08 -14.69 -2.16
C GLY A 313 6.59 -14.67 -3.62
N ALA A 314 5.51 -13.93 -3.92
CA ALA A 314 5.04 -13.73 -5.28
C ALA A 314 6.07 -13.03 -6.19
N LEU A 315 6.93 -12.16 -5.64
CA LEU A 315 8.00 -11.51 -6.41
C LEU A 315 9.02 -12.53 -6.96
N ALA A 316 9.29 -13.59 -6.21
CA ALA A 316 10.17 -14.68 -6.68
C ALA A 316 9.51 -15.43 -7.86
N MET A 317 8.21 -15.73 -7.75
CA MET A 317 7.46 -16.37 -8.84
C MET A 317 7.32 -15.44 -10.05
N MET A 318 7.09 -14.14 -9.84
CA MET A 318 7.08 -13.15 -10.93
C MET A 318 8.43 -13.04 -11.62
N TRP A 319 9.54 -13.08 -10.88
CA TRP A 319 10.88 -13.08 -11.48
C TRP A 319 11.10 -14.33 -12.32
N GLU A 320 10.69 -15.50 -11.86
CA GLU A 320 10.79 -16.74 -12.63
C GLU A 320 10.01 -16.68 -13.95
N GLN A 321 8.76 -16.15 -13.91
CA GLN A 321 7.88 -16.09 -15.07
C GLN A 321 8.25 -14.96 -16.04
N PHE A 322 8.57 -13.76 -15.51
CA PHE A 322 8.65 -12.52 -16.29
C PHE A 322 10.04 -11.88 -16.32
N GLY A 323 11.02 -12.40 -15.59
CA GLY A 323 12.35 -11.79 -15.50
C GLY A 323 13.07 -11.67 -16.86
N ARG A 324 12.67 -12.49 -17.86
CA ARG A 324 13.21 -12.44 -19.24
C ARG A 324 12.23 -11.83 -20.25
N SER A 325 11.08 -11.34 -19.81
CA SER A 325 10.10 -10.64 -20.65
C SER A 325 10.35 -9.13 -20.64
N ASP A 326 9.51 -8.37 -21.35
CA ASP A 326 9.54 -6.91 -21.33
C ASP A 326 9.26 -6.32 -19.95
N TYR A 327 8.56 -7.06 -19.07
CA TYR A 327 8.35 -6.68 -17.68
C TYR A 327 9.62 -6.80 -16.82
N GLY A 328 10.57 -7.67 -17.21
CA GLY A 328 11.83 -7.91 -16.51
C GLY A 328 12.66 -6.65 -16.28
N LYS A 329 12.51 -5.64 -17.15
CA LYS A 329 13.16 -4.33 -16.96
C LYS A 329 12.74 -3.63 -15.66
N TYR A 330 11.54 -3.93 -15.13
CA TYR A 330 11.02 -3.37 -13.87
C TYR A 330 11.27 -4.29 -12.67
N LEU A 331 11.60 -5.55 -12.87
CA LEU A 331 11.82 -6.52 -11.80
C LEU A 331 13.26 -6.52 -11.30
N LEU A 332 13.43 -6.91 -10.07
CA LEU A 332 14.71 -7.31 -9.48
C LEU A 332 14.77 -8.83 -9.42
N ALA A 333 15.93 -9.41 -9.67
CA ALA A 333 16.14 -10.85 -9.46
C ALA A 333 15.75 -11.20 -8.01
N THR A 334 14.79 -12.08 -7.86
CA THR A 334 14.20 -12.43 -6.56
C THR A 334 14.01 -13.95 -6.49
N TYR A 335 14.36 -14.56 -5.37
CA TYR A 335 14.26 -15.99 -5.10
C TYR A 335 13.71 -16.22 -3.70
N LEU A 336 13.05 -17.36 -3.47
CA LEU A 336 12.79 -17.82 -2.12
C LEU A 336 14.12 -18.15 -1.41
N ASP A 337 14.23 -17.88 -0.13
CA ASP A 337 15.44 -18.16 0.67
C ASP A 337 15.79 -19.68 0.70
N THR A 338 14.82 -20.52 0.39
CA THR A 338 14.98 -21.97 0.25
C THR A 338 15.46 -22.42 -1.14
N ASP A 339 15.55 -21.50 -2.12
CA ASP A 339 16.01 -21.80 -3.46
C ASP A 339 17.55 -22.00 -3.46
N ASN A 340 18.00 -23.17 -3.90
CA ASN A 340 19.40 -23.55 -3.98
C ASN A 340 19.91 -23.54 -5.43
N SER A 341 19.24 -22.85 -6.35
CA SER A 341 19.70 -22.68 -7.74
C SER A 341 21.06 -21.99 -7.81
N HIS A 342 21.75 -22.15 -8.94
CA HIS A 342 23.01 -21.46 -9.16
C HIS A 342 22.86 -19.93 -9.13
N GLU A 343 21.77 -19.42 -9.69
CA GLU A 343 21.44 -18.00 -9.77
C GLU A 343 21.18 -17.43 -8.38
N SER A 344 20.39 -18.11 -7.55
CA SER A 344 20.14 -17.74 -6.15
C SER A 344 21.44 -17.73 -5.34
N THR A 345 22.23 -18.81 -5.44
CA THR A 345 23.55 -18.91 -4.77
C THR A 345 24.49 -17.78 -5.21
N LYS A 346 24.49 -17.42 -6.49
CA LYS A 346 25.29 -16.30 -6.99
C LYS A 346 24.83 -14.96 -6.42
N LEU A 347 23.52 -14.76 -6.28
CA LEU A 347 22.97 -13.56 -5.68
C LEU A 347 23.40 -13.39 -4.23
N LEU A 348 23.40 -14.47 -3.45
CA LEU A 348 23.85 -14.49 -2.04
C LEU A 348 25.31 -14.09 -1.85
N LEU A 349 26.16 -14.29 -2.85
CA LEU A 349 27.58 -13.87 -2.80
C LEU A 349 27.75 -12.37 -3.02
N GLY A 350 26.77 -11.70 -3.66
CA GLY A 350 26.75 -10.26 -3.89
C GLY A 350 25.96 -9.51 -2.82
N MET A 351 25.73 -8.22 -3.07
CA MET A 351 24.79 -7.45 -2.26
C MET A 351 23.35 -7.84 -2.60
N HIS A 352 22.57 -8.14 -1.58
CA HIS A 352 21.17 -8.51 -1.70
C HIS A 352 20.36 -8.00 -0.51
N VAL A 353 19.05 -8.02 -0.66
CA VAL A 353 18.10 -7.70 0.41
C VAL A 353 17.36 -8.98 0.76
N ARG A 354 17.37 -9.33 2.04
CA ARG A 354 16.58 -10.43 2.60
C ARG A 354 15.35 -9.85 3.26
N LYS A 355 14.15 -10.29 2.86
CA LYS A 355 12.86 -9.78 3.35
C LYS A 355 11.98 -10.94 3.78
N PRO A 356 11.18 -10.83 4.88
CA PRO A 356 10.16 -11.82 5.19
C PRO A 356 9.10 -11.84 4.09
N MET A 357 8.48 -13.00 3.84
CA MET A 357 7.42 -13.13 2.83
C MET A 357 6.18 -12.30 3.21
N LEU A 358 5.84 -12.29 4.48
CA LEU A 358 4.89 -11.37 5.10
C LEU A 358 5.68 -10.32 5.89
N GLY A 359 5.19 -9.12 5.99
CA GLY A 359 5.84 -8.05 6.75
C GLY A 359 5.59 -6.69 6.14
N LEU A 360 5.46 -5.72 7.02
CA LEU A 360 5.13 -4.33 6.72
C LEU A 360 6.33 -3.42 7.06
N GLU A 361 6.42 -2.28 6.41
CA GLU A 361 7.30 -1.16 6.82
C GLU A 361 8.77 -1.53 7.04
N GLY A 362 9.31 -2.45 6.24
CA GLY A 362 10.70 -2.87 6.33
C GLY A 362 11.07 -3.75 7.52
N VAL A 363 10.09 -4.18 8.33
CA VAL A 363 10.29 -5.08 9.46
C VAL A 363 10.97 -6.37 9.00
N ALA A 364 11.89 -6.91 9.82
CA ALA A 364 12.71 -8.09 9.55
C ALA A 364 13.49 -8.07 8.22
N THR A 365 13.62 -6.90 7.59
CA THR A 365 14.39 -6.72 6.36
C THR A 365 15.85 -6.48 6.68
N SER A 366 16.76 -7.10 5.91
CA SER A 366 18.20 -6.86 6.01
C SER A 366 18.83 -6.64 4.64
N ILE A 367 19.85 -5.76 4.58
CA ILE A 367 20.77 -5.65 3.46
C ILE A 367 22.01 -6.46 3.82
N GLU A 368 22.32 -7.42 2.99
CA GLU A 368 23.37 -8.41 3.25
C GLU A 368 24.36 -8.51 2.07
N SER A 369 25.49 -9.12 2.36
CA SER A 369 26.49 -9.50 1.35
C SER A 369 27.06 -10.86 1.72
N GLY A 370 27.87 -11.45 0.82
CA GLY A 370 28.56 -12.70 1.13
C GLY A 370 29.48 -12.64 2.37
N PHE A 371 29.68 -11.44 2.95
CA PHE A 371 30.48 -11.22 4.16
C PHE A 371 29.65 -10.92 5.41
N GLY A 372 28.32 -10.88 5.31
CA GLY A 372 27.39 -10.66 6.41
C GLY A 372 26.42 -9.50 6.21
N SER A 373 25.63 -9.24 7.24
CA SER A 373 24.62 -8.16 7.24
C SER A 373 25.30 -6.79 7.36
N LEU A 374 24.86 -5.86 6.50
CA LEU A 374 25.32 -4.47 6.46
C LEU A 374 24.32 -3.55 7.20
N GLU A 375 23.03 -3.86 7.11
CA GLU A 375 21.96 -3.12 7.76
C GLU A 375 20.79 -4.08 8.02
N GLN A 376 20.09 -3.93 9.13
CA GLN A 376 18.98 -4.80 9.52
C GLN A 376 17.96 -4.04 10.37
N LYS A 377 16.67 -4.30 10.14
CA LYS A 377 15.55 -3.86 10.99
C LYS A 377 15.11 -4.99 11.94
N GLU A 378 14.48 -4.61 13.05
CA GLU A 378 13.94 -5.55 14.03
C GLU A 378 12.86 -6.45 13.42
N SER A 379 12.69 -7.66 13.93
CA SER A 379 11.79 -8.66 13.33
C SER A 379 10.34 -8.56 13.83
N PHE A 380 10.11 -8.10 15.04
CA PHE A 380 8.78 -8.05 15.69
C PHE A 380 7.92 -9.30 15.50
N GLY A 381 8.56 -10.48 15.34
CA GLY A 381 7.87 -11.75 15.13
C GLY A 381 7.65 -12.16 13.67
N TYR A 382 7.93 -11.30 12.68
CA TYR A 382 7.87 -11.67 11.27
C TYR A 382 9.03 -12.56 10.85
N GLY A 383 8.81 -13.39 9.82
CA GLY A 383 9.80 -14.28 9.22
C GLY A 383 9.60 -15.76 9.53
N ALA A 384 8.61 -16.13 10.34
CA ALA A 384 8.26 -17.54 10.59
C ALA A 384 7.75 -18.24 9.30
N GLU A 385 7.15 -17.49 8.40
CA GLU A 385 6.62 -17.89 7.09
C GLU A 385 7.71 -18.08 6.02
N GLY A 386 8.96 -17.67 6.31
CA GLY A 386 10.09 -17.71 5.39
C GLY A 386 10.44 -16.34 4.83
N PHE A 387 11.46 -16.34 3.98
CA PHE A 387 12.05 -15.11 3.41
C PHE A 387 12.22 -15.23 1.91
N ILE A 388 12.35 -14.07 1.27
CA ILE A 388 12.89 -13.93 -0.08
C ILE A 388 14.27 -13.28 -0.04
N ILE A 389 15.03 -13.53 -1.09
CA ILE A 389 16.30 -12.87 -1.39
C ILE A 389 16.09 -12.08 -2.67
N GLN A 390 16.26 -10.77 -2.63
CA GLN A 390 16.08 -9.87 -3.77
C GLN A 390 17.38 -9.15 -4.08
N ALA A 391 17.68 -8.97 -5.36
CA ALA A 391 18.85 -8.20 -5.78
C ALA A 391 18.82 -6.79 -5.17
N TYR A 392 19.95 -6.36 -4.61
CA TYR A 392 20.07 -5.00 -4.06
C TYR A 392 20.03 -3.97 -5.17
N ILE A 393 19.33 -2.90 -4.93
CA ILE A 393 19.38 -1.66 -5.72
C ILE A 393 19.56 -0.49 -4.77
N GLU A 394 20.40 0.46 -5.15
CA GLU A 394 20.63 1.65 -4.35
C GLU A 394 19.46 2.63 -4.54
N LEU A 395 18.87 3.06 -3.43
CA LEU A 395 17.86 4.10 -3.44
C LEU A 395 18.51 5.46 -3.68
N PRO A 396 17.86 6.38 -4.40
CA PRO A 396 18.34 7.75 -4.51
C PRO A 396 18.38 8.43 -3.14
N GLU A 397 19.28 9.38 -2.98
CA GLU A 397 19.50 10.11 -1.74
C GLU A 397 19.30 11.61 -1.95
N ALA A 398 18.64 12.27 -1.00
CA ALA A 398 18.46 13.71 -0.95
C ALA A 398 18.62 14.22 0.49
N PHE A 399 19.58 15.12 0.73
CA PHE A 399 19.81 15.76 2.03
C PHE A 399 19.95 14.79 3.21
N GLY A 400 20.55 13.62 2.98
CA GLY A 400 20.77 12.57 4.00
C GLY A 400 19.60 11.60 4.15
N TYR A 401 18.60 11.64 3.26
CA TYR A 401 17.48 10.72 3.22
C TYR A 401 17.50 9.87 1.95
N TYR A 402 17.53 8.55 2.10
CA TYR A 402 17.26 7.61 1.03
C TYR A 402 15.76 7.53 0.81
N TYR A 403 15.28 7.54 -0.43
CA TYR A 403 13.84 7.56 -0.67
C TYR A 403 13.35 6.55 -1.71
N ALA A 404 12.17 6.03 -1.45
CA ALA A 404 11.41 5.17 -2.35
C ALA A 404 10.14 5.88 -2.80
N ILE A 405 9.63 5.49 -3.97
CA ILE A 405 8.41 6.06 -4.57
C ILE A 405 7.30 5.02 -4.46
N GLY A 406 6.24 5.34 -3.73
CA GLY A 406 4.99 4.60 -3.79
C GLY A 406 4.16 5.11 -4.97
N SER A 407 3.89 4.27 -5.96
CA SER A 407 3.09 4.63 -7.12
C SER A 407 1.74 3.92 -7.08
N TRP A 408 0.67 4.69 -7.19
CA TRP A 408 -0.70 4.20 -7.11
C TRP A 408 -1.19 3.67 -8.45
N ALA A 409 -1.75 2.46 -8.44
CA ALA A 409 -2.51 1.87 -9.53
C ALA A 409 -3.98 1.72 -9.09
N ILE A 410 -4.87 2.38 -9.81
CA ILE A 410 -6.32 2.36 -9.57
C ILE A 410 -7.00 2.04 -10.91
N ASP A 411 -7.79 0.98 -10.93
CA ASP A 411 -8.41 0.48 -12.17
C ASP A 411 -7.41 0.22 -13.33
N GLY A 412 -6.19 -0.18 -12.97
CA GLY A 412 -5.13 -0.47 -13.93
C GLY A 412 -4.36 0.74 -14.45
N GLU A 413 -4.73 1.95 -14.05
CA GLU A 413 -4.10 3.19 -14.46
C GLU A 413 -3.27 3.80 -13.33
N ALA A 414 -2.22 4.52 -13.70
CA ALA A 414 -1.39 5.23 -12.74
C ALA A 414 -2.16 6.46 -12.19
N ALA A 415 -2.21 6.59 -10.86
CA ALA A 415 -3.03 7.59 -10.18
C ALA A 415 -2.22 8.61 -9.36
N GLY A 416 -0.92 8.58 -9.47
CA GLY A 416 -0.04 9.48 -8.74
C GLY A 416 0.98 8.76 -7.88
N ILE A 417 1.80 9.53 -7.17
CA ILE A 417 2.91 9.03 -6.37
C ILE A 417 2.95 9.62 -4.96
N ILE A 418 3.56 8.87 -4.06
CA ILE A 418 3.98 9.31 -2.73
C ILE A 418 5.45 8.98 -2.52
N ILE A 419 6.23 9.88 -1.93
CA ILE A 419 7.65 9.67 -1.69
C ILE A 419 7.91 9.51 -0.20
N ARG A 420 8.56 8.40 0.16
CA ARG A 420 8.97 8.08 1.53
C ARG A 420 10.47 8.12 1.66
N GLY A 421 10.99 8.95 2.57
CA GLY A 421 12.42 9.09 2.84
C GLY A 421 12.79 8.61 4.23
N ASP A 422 13.93 7.93 4.35
CA ASP A 422 14.49 7.49 5.62
C ASP A 422 15.98 7.77 5.64
N THR A 423 16.56 8.01 6.81
CA THR A 423 18.03 8.08 6.98
C THR A 423 18.70 6.71 6.87
N SER A 424 17.93 5.65 6.96
CA SER A 424 18.26 4.25 6.70
C SER A 424 18.00 3.90 5.23
N LYS A 425 18.79 3.00 4.63
CA LYS A 425 18.54 2.44 3.29
C LYS A 425 17.33 1.50 3.25
N ILE A 426 16.87 1.06 4.41
CA ILE A 426 15.63 0.30 4.59
C ILE A 426 14.57 1.27 5.11
N THR A 427 13.60 1.62 4.26
CA THR A 427 12.51 2.52 4.63
C THR A 427 11.65 1.87 5.72
N GLY A 428 11.54 2.53 6.87
CA GLY A 428 10.79 2.05 8.03
C GLY A 428 9.49 2.80 8.27
N ARG A 429 8.81 2.45 9.37
CA ARG A 429 7.53 3.02 9.79
C ARG A 429 7.56 4.54 9.96
N HIS A 430 8.68 5.07 10.44
CA HIS A 430 8.83 6.50 10.75
C HIS A 430 9.50 7.27 9.61
N CYS A 431 9.22 6.87 8.38
CA CYS A 431 9.75 7.52 7.20
C CYS A 431 9.18 8.94 7.02
N LEU A 432 9.98 9.80 6.41
CA LEU A 432 9.60 11.16 6.07
C LEU A 432 8.72 11.16 4.81
N ILE A 433 7.61 11.85 4.83
CA ILE A 433 6.81 12.13 3.64
C ILE A 433 7.39 13.35 2.94
N ILE A 434 7.85 13.15 1.71
CA ILE A 434 8.52 14.16 0.91
C ILE A 434 7.59 14.57 -0.24
N PRO A 435 7.17 15.84 -0.34
CA PRO A 435 6.34 16.29 -1.44
C PRO A 435 7.12 16.29 -2.76
N HIS A 436 6.37 16.23 -3.85
CA HIS A 436 6.94 16.31 -5.19
C HIS A 436 6.25 17.36 -6.05
N ILE A 437 6.96 17.80 -7.06
CA ILE A 437 6.43 18.60 -8.16
C ILE A 437 6.92 18.03 -9.49
N VAL A 438 6.15 18.28 -10.55
CA VAL A 438 6.52 17.99 -11.94
C VAL A 438 6.72 19.32 -12.65
N SER A 439 7.88 19.51 -13.27
CA SER A 439 8.17 20.70 -14.07
C SER A 439 9.41 20.47 -14.93
N ASP A 440 9.33 20.88 -16.19
CA ASP A 440 10.48 20.90 -17.11
C ASP A 440 11.38 22.13 -16.90
N ASN A 441 10.89 23.14 -16.19
CA ASN A 441 11.64 24.35 -15.87
C ASN A 441 12.39 24.19 -14.54
N GLY A 442 13.67 24.59 -14.53
CA GLY A 442 14.45 24.60 -13.30
C GLY A 442 13.97 25.67 -12.32
N LEU A 443 14.03 25.37 -11.01
CA LEU A 443 13.81 26.36 -9.97
C LEU A 443 14.88 27.45 -10.05
N TYR A 444 14.44 28.68 -10.25
CA TYR A 444 15.26 29.85 -10.00
C TYR A 444 15.11 30.22 -8.51
N ILE A 445 16.08 29.84 -7.69
CA ILE A 445 16.19 30.37 -6.32
C ILE A 445 17.03 31.64 -6.46
N PRO A 446 16.46 32.84 -6.26
CA PRO A 446 17.27 34.05 -6.13
C PRO A 446 18.29 33.84 -4.99
N ALA A 447 19.52 34.21 -5.23
CA ALA A 447 20.61 34.15 -4.28
C ALA A 447 20.32 34.97 -3.02
#